data_d188c6cc4f7677b88eabe72855a49eba
#
_entry.id   d188c6cc4f7677b88eabe72855a49eba
#
_cell.length_a   1.000
_cell.length_b   1.000
_cell.length_c   1.000
_cell.angle_alpha   90.00
_cell.angle_beta   90.00
_cell.angle_gamma   90.00
#
_symmetry.space_group_name_H-M   'P 1'
#
loop_
_entity.id
_entity.type
_entity.pdbx_description
1 polymer ?
#
loop_
_entity_poly.entity_id
_entity_poly.type
_entity_poly.pdbx_seq_one_letter_code
_entity_poly.pdbx_strand_id
1 'polypeptide(L)'
;MLEQEKIIEHLDAVFRDMESRLNGRAGSLLHNFHKASFEALRSTHFPDRKHEDWRYTPVQRLISPKYKLAEKKQQYNISEIQELDAFKIPVINGHVILDGVDAALKSAGVIIRPLQEAMQISSPENNSTRWLHKVMNTSNQAFELLNFAFHPGGILIEIPKNLSLSKPIEIQIIHDDPDISFSHPIYFI
;
A
#
# COMPACT_ATOMS: atom_id res chain seq x y z
N MET A 1 14.39 0.84 -23.88
CA MET A 1 13.22 1.54 -24.45
C MET A 1 12.07 0.57 -24.68
N LEU A 2 12.16 -0.40 -25.58
CA LEU A 2 11.06 -1.37 -25.86
C LEU A 2 10.56 -2.19 -24.65
N GLU A 3 11.41 -2.46 -23.67
CA GLU A 3 11.02 -3.23 -22.47
C GLU A 3 10.19 -2.39 -21.49
N GLN A 4 10.56 -1.15 -21.26
CA GLN A 4 9.81 -0.22 -20.43
C GLN A 4 8.43 0.09 -21.03
N GLU A 5 8.35 0.30 -22.34
CA GLU A 5 7.07 0.55 -23.03
C GLU A 5 6.09 -0.61 -22.80
N LYS A 6 6.56 -1.86 -22.94
CA LYS A 6 5.75 -3.07 -22.69
C LYS A 6 5.28 -3.16 -21.23
N ILE A 7 6.13 -2.76 -20.28
CA ILE A 7 5.77 -2.75 -18.86
C ILE A 7 4.66 -1.74 -18.62
N ILE A 8 4.80 -0.52 -19.14
CA ILE A 8 3.79 0.54 -19.00
C ILE A 8 2.48 0.13 -19.68
N GLU A 9 2.53 -0.44 -20.88
CA GLU A 9 1.34 -0.94 -21.57
C GLU A 9 0.59 -2.01 -20.74
N HIS A 10 1.34 -2.92 -20.12
CA HIS A 10 0.76 -3.92 -19.21
C HIS A 10 0.15 -3.27 -17.97
N LEU A 11 0.85 -2.35 -17.33
CA LEU A 11 0.35 -1.63 -16.16
C LEU A 11 -0.88 -0.77 -16.49
N ASP A 12 -0.98 -0.23 -17.71
CA ASP A 12 -2.17 0.44 -18.22
C ASP A 12 -3.40 -0.49 -18.24
N ALA A 13 -3.21 -1.73 -18.68
CA ALA A 13 -4.29 -2.70 -18.68
C ALA A 13 -4.73 -3.08 -17.26
N VAL A 14 -3.76 -3.29 -16.35
CA VAL A 14 -4.02 -3.58 -14.93
C VAL A 14 -4.71 -2.40 -14.25
N PHE A 15 -4.30 -1.16 -14.55
CA PHE A 15 -4.92 0.04 -13.98
C PHE A 15 -6.36 0.21 -14.41
N ARG A 16 -6.68 0.00 -15.69
CA ARG A 16 -8.06 0.01 -16.21
C ARG A 16 -8.93 -1.07 -15.57
N ASP A 17 -8.39 -2.27 -15.35
CA ASP A 17 -9.09 -3.32 -14.63
C ASP A 17 -9.40 -2.90 -13.18
N MET A 18 -8.43 -2.31 -12.48
CA MET A 18 -8.63 -1.75 -11.14
C MET A 18 -9.72 -0.67 -11.14
N GLU A 19 -9.69 0.27 -12.09
CA GLU A 19 -10.71 1.32 -12.20
C GLU A 19 -12.11 0.74 -12.44
N SER A 20 -12.24 -0.32 -13.23
CA SER A 20 -13.52 -0.97 -13.49
C SER A 20 -14.17 -1.57 -12.23
N ARG A 21 -13.37 -1.87 -11.21
CA ARG A 21 -13.79 -2.48 -9.95
C ARG A 21 -14.08 -1.46 -8.83
N LEU A 22 -14.02 -0.15 -9.11
CA LEU A 22 -14.16 0.90 -8.08
C LEU A 22 -15.56 1.00 -7.45
N ASN A 23 -16.59 0.41 -8.09
CA ASN A 23 -17.95 0.30 -7.54
C ASN A 23 -18.48 1.62 -6.93
N GLY A 24 -18.42 2.71 -7.69
CA GLY A 24 -18.91 4.03 -7.26
C GLY A 24 -17.90 4.89 -6.49
N ARG A 25 -16.65 4.42 -6.31
CA ARG A 25 -15.57 5.21 -5.69
C ARG A 25 -14.77 6.04 -6.70
N ALA A 26 -15.19 6.05 -7.96
CA ALA A 26 -14.59 6.89 -9.00
C ALA A 26 -14.66 8.37 -8.59
N GLY A 27 -13.55 9.09 -8.76
CA GLY A 27 -13.44 10.50 -8.36
C GLY A 27 -13.21 10.74 -6.85
N SER A 28 -13.10 9.70 -6.03
CA SER A 28 -12.66 9.86 -4.62
C SER A 28 -11.23 10.43 -4.56
N LEU A 29 -10.87 11.00 -3.40
CA LEU A 29 -9.50 11.51 -3.18
C LEU A 29 -8.45 10.41 -3.43
N LEU A 30 -8.71 9.20 -2.96
CA LEU A 30 -7.83 8.06 -3.16
C LEU A 30 -7.73 7.68 -4.64
N HIS A 31 -8.85 7.64 -5.39
CA HIS A 31 -8.82 7.34 -6.81
C HIS A 31 -8.06 8.41 -7.60
N ASN A 32 -8.28 9.69 -7.31
CA ASN A 32 -7.54 10.79 -7.94
C ASN A 32 -6.05 10.70 -7.66
N PHE A 33 -5.68 10.27 -6.47
CA PHE A 33 -4.29 10.02 -6.09
C PHE A 33 -3.69 8.85 -6.88
N HIS A 34 -4.39 7.73 -7.02
CA HIS A 34 -3.95 6.60 -7.85
C HIS A 34 -3.67 7.06 -9.29
N LYS A 35 -4.61 7.85 -9.88
CA LYS A 35 -4.44 8.38 -11.23
C LYS A 35 -3.23 9.27 -11.37
N ALA A 36 -3.06 10.23 -10.47
CA ALA A 36 -1.91 11.14 -10.50
C ALA A 36 -0.59 10.38 -10.38
N SER A 37 -0.52 9.39 -9.49
CA SER A 37 0.66 8.54 -9.29
C SER A 37 0.96 7.69 -10.53
N PHE A 38 -0.07 7.16 -11.18
CA PHE A 38 0.09 6.38 -12.40
C PHE A 38 0.54 7.23 -13.59
N GLU A 39 0.01 8.44 -13.76
CA GLU A 39 0.49 9.39 -14.77
C GLU A 39 1.96 9.78 -14.56
N ALA A 40 2.36 10.02 -13.31
CA ALA A 40 3.75 10.28 -12.97
C ALA A 40 4.64 9.06 -13.28
N LEU A 41 4.16 7.83 -12.99
CA LEU A 41 4.87 6.59 -13.28
C LEU A 41 5.14 6.41 -14.77
N ARG A 42 4.20 6.76 -15.63
CA ARG A 42 4.38 6.70 -17.10
C ARG A 42 5.57 7.50 -17.61
N SER A 43 5.88 8.62 -16.93
CA SER A 43 6.99 9.51 -17.24
C SER A 43 8.28 9.16 -16.52
N THR A 44 8.25 8.15 -15.64
CA THR A 44 9.38 7.76 -14.80
C THR A 44 9.98 6.44 -15.30
N HIS A 45 11.30 6.31 -15.23
CA HIS A 45 11.99 5.09 -15.64
C HIS A 45 12.22 4.19 -14.43
N PHE A 46 11.93 2.90 -14.58
CA PHE A 46 12.33 1.91 -13.60
C PHE A 46 13.87 1.82 -13.56
N PRO A 47 14.45 1.66 -12.36
CA PRO A 47 15.90 1.57 -12.24
C PRO A 47 16.43 0.31 -12.93
N ASP A 48 17.62 0.45 -13.48
CA ASP A 48 18.39 -0.63 -14.08
C ASP A 48 19.73 -0.84 -13.34
N ARG A 49 20.55 -1.76 -13.81
CA ARG A 49 21.86 -2.04 -13.22
C ARG A 49 22.87 -0.89 -13.32
N LYS A 50 22.58 0.18 -14.08
CA LYS A 50 23.42 1.36 -14.19
C LYS A 50 23.20 2.32 -13.03
N HIS A 51 22.05 2.21 -12.34
CA HIS A 51 21.78 2.95 -11.11
C HIS A 51 22.56 2.32 -9.97
N GLU A 52 23.35 3.10 -9.27
CA GLU A 52 24.27 2.63 -8.23
C GLU A 52 23.55 1.84 -7.14
N ASP A 53 22.43 2.37 -6.63
CA ASP A 53 21.60 1.76 -5.57
C ASP A 53 21.00 0.40 -5.99
N TRP A 54 20.83 0.16 -7.30
CA TRP A 54 20.18 -1.02 -7.85
C TRP A 54 21.13 -1.97 -8.58
N ARG A 55 22.44 -1.67 -8.56
CA ARG A 55 23.47 -2.40 -9.33
C ARG A 55 23.46 -3.90 -9.10
N TYR A 56 23.17 -4.31 -7.86
CA TYR A 56 23.17 -5.73 -7.44
C TYR A 56 21.78 -6.33 -7.33
N THR A 57 20.73 -5.56 -7.63
CA THR A 57 19.33 -6.00 -7.52
C THR A 57 18.70 -6.07 -8.91
N PRO A 58 18.46 -7.29 -9.45
CA PRO A 58 17.87 -7.46 -10.79
C PRO A 58 16.36 -7.19 -10.77
N VAL A 59 15.96 -5.92 -10.86
CA VAL A 59 14.56 -5.47 -10.77
C VAL A 59 13.69 -5.90 -11.95
N GLN A 60 14.26 -6.26 -13.09
CA GLN A 60 13.52 -6.65 -14.30
C GLN A 60 12.55 -7.82 -14.05
N ARG A 61 12.86 -8.69 -13.08
CA ARG A 61 11.96 -9.78 -12.69
C ARG A 61 10.74 -9.30 -11.92
N LEU A 62 10.90 -8.21 -11.15
CA LEU A 62 9.82 -7.64 -10.33
C LEU A 62 8.80 -6.86 -11.15
N ILE A 63 9.22 -6.34 -12.31
CA ILE A 63 8.39 -5.53 -13.21
C ILE A 63 7.96 -6.30 -14.46
N SER A 64 7.95 -7.62 -14.41
CA SER A 64 7.55 -8.46 -15.54
C SER A 64 6.08 -8.23 -15.91
N PRO A 65 5.73 -8.17 -17.22
CA PRO A 65 4.35 -7.97 -17.69
C PRO A 65 3.45 -9.20 -17.49
N LYS A 66 3.72 -10.02 -16.47
CA LYS A 66 2.92 -11.21 -16.12
C LYS A 66 2.13 -11.02 -14.83
N TYR A 67 2.44 -9.97 -14.06
CA TYR A 67 1.81 -9.74 -12.77
C TYR A 67 0.43 -9.10 -12.94
N LYS A 68 -0.53 -9.56 -12.16
CA LYS A 68 -1.83 -8.93 -11.95
C LYS A 68 -1.95 -8.46 -10.50
N LEU A 69 -2.93 -7.62 -10.20
CA LEU A 69 -3.22 -7.25 -8.82
C LEU A 69 -3.74 -8.46 -8.06
N ALA A 70 -3.19 -8.68 -6.87
CA ALA A 70 -3.66 -9.71 -5.97
C ALA A 70 -5.08 -9.37 -5.49
N GLU A 71 -5.94 -10.42 -5.39
CA GLU A 71 -7.32 -10.23 -4.97
C GLU A 71 -7.47 -10.30 -3.46
N LYS A 72 -8.48 -9.59 -2.94
CA LYS A 72 -8.84 -9.68 -1.53
C LYS A 72 -9.35 -11.07 -1.22
N LYS A 73 -8.77 -11.74 -0.22
CA LYS A 73 -9.27 -13.01 0.30
C LYS A 73 -10.11 -12.81 1.55
N GLN A 74 -11.15 -13.62 1.70
CA GLN A 74 -11.99 -13.68 2.90
C GLN A 74 -11.49 -14.73 3.90
N GLN A 75 -10.83 -15.78 3.42
CA GLN A 75 -10.25 -16.82 4.25
C GLN A 75 -8.75 -16.83 4.09
N TYR A 76 -8.03 -16.85 5.18
CA TYR A 76 -6.57 -16.83 5.23
C TYR A 76 -6.07 -17.54 6.48
N ASN A 77 -4.88 -18.09 6.40
CA ASN A 77 -4.18 -18.66 7.55
C ASN A 77 -3.12 -17.68 8.03
N ILE A 78 -3.16 -17.33 9.31
CA ILE A 78 -2.14 -16.53 9.97
C ILE A 78 -1.13 -17.49 10.60
N SER A 79 0.14 -17.38 10.19
CA SER A 79 1.24 -18.03 10.90
C SER A 79 1.58 -17.18 12.11
N GLU A 80 1.53 -17.78 13.29
CA GLU A 80 1.93 -17.09 14.50
C GLU A 80 3.44 -17.18 14.70
N ILE A 81 4.07 -16.04 15.01
CA ILE A 81 5.42 -16.06 15.56
C ILE A 81 5.27 -16.58 16.99
N GLN A 82 5.81 -17.77 17.24
CA GLN A 82 5.78 -18.36 18.57
C GLN A 82 6.47 -17.41 19.56
N GLU A 83 5.87 -17.27 20.75
CA GLU A 83 6.38 -16.44 21.84
C GLU A 83 6.31 -14.91 21.64
N LEU A 84 5.79 -14.40 20.51
CA LEU A 84 5.53 -12.98 20.33
C LEU A 84 4.10 -12.64 20.76
N ASP A 85 3.95 -12.06 21.96
CA ASP A 85 2.70 -11.46 22.39
C ASP A 85 2.59 -10.03 21.83
N ALA A 86 1.80 -9.84 20.77
CA ALA A 86 1.68 -8.59 20.03
C ALA A 86 0.23 -8.26 19.66
N PHE A 87 -0.04 -6.99 19.40
CA PHE A 87 -1.24 -6.57 18.66
C PHE A 87 -1.01 -6.87 17.19
N LYS A 88 -1.74 -7.83 16.64
CA LYS A 88 -1.55 -8.32 15.28
C LYS A 88 -2.44 -7.58 14.30
N ILE A 89 -1.85 -7.06 13.22
CA ILE A 89 -2.55 -6.45 12.10
C ILE A 89 -2.26 -7.26 10.84
N PRO A 90 -3.16 -8.17 10.43
CA PRO A 90 -2.98 -8.95 9.22
C PRO A 90 -3.17 -8.07 7.96
N VAL A 91 -2.30 -8.29 6.98
CA VAL A 91 -2.38 -7.69 5.65
C VAL A 91 -2.30 -8.80 4.63
N ILE A 92 -3.43 -9.10 4.02
CA ILE A 92 -3.58 -10.22 3.08
C ILE A 92 -3.68 -9.66 1.66
N ASN A 93 -2.74 -10.05 0.81
CA ASN A 93 -2.70 -9.58 -0.58
C ASN A 93 -2.77 -8.04 -0.70
N GLY A 94 -2.15 -7.32 0.24
CA GLY A 94 -2.17 -5.86 0.31
C GLY A 94 -3.39 -5.26 1.00
N HIS A 95 -4.40 -6.05 1.36
CA HIS A 95 -5.59 -5.59 2.07
C HIS A 95 -5.43 -5.72 3.57
N VAL A 96 -5.59 -4.62 4.29
CA VAL A 96 -5.53 -4.60 5.77
C VAL A 96 -6.81 -5.22 6.33
N ILE A 97 -6.67 -6.12 7.29
CA ILE A 97 -7.78 -6.77 7.99
C ILE A 97 -7.86 -6.19 9.39
N LEU A 98 -8.91 -5.42 9.66
CA LEU A 98 -9.09 -4.74 10.94
C LEU A 98 -10.08 -5.43 11.88
N ASP A 99 -10.72 -6.51 11.43
CA ASP A 99 -11.71 -7.23 12.23
C ASP A 99 -11.09 -7.78 13.51
N GLY A 100 -11.57 -7.30 14.64
CA GLY A 100 -11.08 -7.66 15.97
C GLY A 100 -9.77 -6.99 16.44
N VAL A 101 -8.97 -6.45 15.53
CA VAL A 101 -7.67 -5.83 15.84
C VAL A 101 -7.86 -4.41 16.35
N ASP A 102 -8.68 -3.64 15.67
CA ASP A 102 -8.91 -2.23 15.95
C ASP A 102 -9.49 -2.00 17.36
N ALA A 103 -10.34 -2.90 17.86
CA ALA A 103 -10.92 -2.82 19.18
C ALA A 103 -9.85 -2.91 20.30
N ALA A 104 -8.90 -3.82 20.18
CA ALA A 104 -7.84 -4.01 21.17
C ALA A 104 -6.86 -2.81 21.19
N LEU A 105 -6.46 -2.32 20.03
CA LEU A 105 -5.58 -1.16 19.91
C LEU A 105 -6.30 0.15 20.31
N LYS A 106 -7.55 0.32 19.94
CA LYS A 106 -8.38 1.45 20.40
C LYS A 106 -8.52 1.47 21.92
N SER A 107 -8.76 0.30 22.53
CA SER A 107 -8.82 0.19 24.00
C SER A 107 -7.48 0.52 24.65
N ALA A 108 -6.37 0.28 23.98
CA ALA A 108 -5.04 0.70 24.39
C ALA A 108 -4.76 2.18 24.14
N GLY A 109 -5.65 2.92 23.46
CA GLY A 109 -5.50 4.35 23.17
C GLY A 109 -4.89 4.67 21.79
N VAL A 110 -4.65 3.69 20.93
CA VAL A 110 -4.16 3.90 19.56
C VAL A 110 -5.30 4.27 18.64
N ILE A 111 -5.08 5.22 17.75
CA ILE A 111 -6.03 5.58 16.70
C ILE A 111 -5.65 4.83 15.43
N ILE A 112 -6.56 4.01 14.94
CA ILE A 112 -6.39 3.25 13.69
C ILE A 112 -7.49 3.63 12.73
N ARG A 113 -7.12 3.97 11.49
CA ARG A 113 -8.05 4.33 10.42
C ARG A 113 -7.63 3.74 9.09
N PRO A 114 -8.58 3.24 8.29
CA PRO A 114 -8.32 2.98 6.88
C PRO A 114 -7.78 4.25 6.20
N LEU A 115 -6.81 4.10 5.31
CA LEU A 115 -6.17 5.23 4.63
C LEU A 115 -7.18 6.11 3.89
N GLN A 116 -8.19 5.49 3.27
CA GLN A 116 -9.26 6.21 2.59
C GLN A 116 -10.04 7.15 3.52
N GLU A 117 -10.31 6.72 4.74
CA GLU A 117 -10.99 7.56 5.76
C GLU A 117 -10.05 8.66 6.25
N ALA A 118 -8.78 8.32 6.49
CA ALA A 118 -7.78 9.28 6.91
C ALA A 118 -7.60 10.42 5.90
N MET A 119 -7.65 10.13 4.61
CA MET A 119 -7.56 11.14 3.55
C MET A 119 -8.77 12.10 3.49
N GLN A 120 -9.93 11.68 3.97
CA GLN A 120 -11.14 12.52 3.99
C GLN A 120 -11.18 13.50 5.18
N ILE A 121 -10.37 13.26 6.19
CA ILE A 121 -10.32 14.12 7.39
C ILE A 121 -9.43 15.32 7.08
N SER A 122 -10.02 16.35 6.48
CA SER A 122 -9.37 17.64 6.28
C SER A 122 -9.48 18.48 7.57
N SER A 123 -8.63 18.22 8.54
CA SER A 123 -8.46 19.13 9.68
C SER A 123 -7.09 19.79 9.62
N PRO A 124 -7.00 21.15 9.69
CA PRO A 124 -5.73 21.86 9.78
C PRO A 124 -4.89 21.46 10.99
N GLU A 125 -5.54 20.91 12.02
CA GLU A 125 -4.94 20.49 13.28
C GLU A 125 -4.44 19.03 13.23
N ASN A 126 -4.84 18.25 12.22
CA ASN A 126 -4.44 16.87 12.09
C ASN A 126 -3.12 16.77 11.32
N ASN A 127 -2.02 16.73 12.06
CA ASN A 127 -0.67 16.60 11.50
C ASN A 127 -0.49 15.33 10.64
N SER A 128 -1.17 14.24 10.96
CA SER A 128 -1.00 12.95 10.29
C SER A 128 -1.47 12.99 8.84
N THR A 129 -2.63 13.61 8.56
CA THR A 129 -3.11 13.80 7.18
C THR A 129 -2.21 14.76 6.39
N ARG A 130 -1.65 15.78 7.03
CA ARG A 130 -0.69 16.68 6.39
C ARG A 130 0.60 15.96 5.98
N TRP A 131 1.13 15.09 6.83
CA TRP A 131 2.30 14.29 6.51
C TRP A 131 2.02 13.28 5.39
N LEU A 132 0.86 12.64 5.43
CA LEU A 132 0.39 11.75 4.39
C LEU A 132 0.41 12.46 3.02
N HIS A 133 -0.26 13.59 2.89
CA HIS A 133 -0.27 14.39 1.68
C HIS A 133 1.13 14.82 1.23
N LYS A 134 2.00 15.18 2.17
CA LYS A 134 3.37 15.59 1.84
C LYS A 134 4.16 14.42 1.23
N VAL A 135 4.15 13.25 1.87
CA VAL A 135 4.87 12.06 1.37
C VAL A 135 4.35 11.67 -0.01
N MET A 136 3.04 11.62 -0.17
CA MET A 136 2.39 11.23 -1.41
C MET A 136 2.72 12.19 -2.58
N ASN A 137 2.90 13.49 -2.32
CA ASN A 137 3.15 14.50 -3.35
C ASN A 137 4.64 14.73 -3.67
N THR A 138 5.55 14.12 -2.93
CA THR A 138 6.99 14.35 -3.11
C THR A 138 7.72 13.17 -3.76
N SER A 139 7.05 12.06 -3.98
CA SER A 139 7.67 10.89 -4.60
C SER A 139 7.91 11.09 -6.10
N ASN A 140 9.09 10.67 -6.54
CA ASN A 140 9.49 10.66 -7.94
C ASN A 140 10.18 9.35 -8.35
N GLN A 141 10.18 8.35 -7.46
CA GLN A 141 10.81 7.06 -7.71
C GLN A 141 9.80 6.06 -8.29
N ALA A 142 10.20 5.29 -9.32
CA ALA A 142 9.29 4.41 -10.04
C ALA A 142 8.56 3.39 -9.14
N PHE A 143 9.25 2.78 -8.17
CA PHE A 143 8.61 1.80 -7.28
C PHE A 143 7.68 2.44 -6.25
N GLU A 144 7.96 3.66 -5.80
CA GLU A 144 7.04 4.41 -4.93
C GLU A 144 5.78 4.80 -5.70
N LEU A 145 5.95 5.32 -6.92
CA LEU A 145 4.82 5.67 -7.80
C LEU A 145 4.00 4.43 -8.18
N LEU A 146 4.66 3.29 -8.44
CA LEU A 146 3.98 2.01 -8.65
C LEU A 146 3.15 1.61 -7.43
N ASN A 147 3.73 1.68 -6.23
CA ASN A 147 3.01 1.40 -5.00
C ASN A 147 1.81 2.34 -4.84
N PHE A 148 2.00 3.64 -5.02
CA PHE A 148 0.94 4.64 -4.91
C PHE A 148 -0.17 4.47 -5.95
N ALA A 149 0.16 4.03 -7.15
CA ALA A 149 -0.83 3.82 -8.21
C ALA A 149 -1.73 2.60 -7.97
N PHE A 150 -1.19 1.54 -7.34
CA PHE A 150 -1.85 0.23 -7.29
C PHE A 150 -2.20 -0.26 -5.89
N HIS A 151 -1.98 0.51 -4.83
CA HIS A 151 -2.32 0.02 -3.49
C HIS A 151 -3.84 -0.14 -3.32
N PRO A 152 -4.31 -1.27 -2.76
CA PRO A 152 -5.74 -1.53 -2.61
C PRO A 152 -6.37 -0.76 -1.45
N GLY A 153 -5.57 -0.08 -0.68
CA GLY A 153 -5.87 0.65 0.54
C GLY A 153 -4.62 0.77 1.39
N GLY A 154 -4.81 1.05 2.64
CA GLY A 154 -3.72 1.18 3.60
C GLY A 154 -4.26 1.49 4.97
N ILE A 155 -3.38 1.73 5.91
CA ILE A 155 -3.72 2.03 7.29
C ILE A 155 -2.94 3.24 7.78
N LEU A 156 -3.61 4.10 8.52
CA LEU A 156 -3.00 5.12 9.36
C LEU A 156 -3.09 4.65 10.81
N ILE A 157 -1.94 4.59 11.48
CA ILE A 157 -1.80 4.25 12.90
C ILE A 157 -1.24 5.48 13.61
N GLU A 158 -2.00 6.07 14.51
CA GLU A 158 -1.53 7.19 15.32
C GLU A 158 -1.37 6.75 16.77
N ILE A 159 -0.16 6.86 17.29
CA ILE A 159 0.16 6.58 18.68
C ILE A 159 0.27 7.94 19.40
N PRO A 160 -0.67 8.28 20.30
CA PRO A 160 -0.64 9.56 21.01
C PRO A 160 0.66 9.75 21.79
N LYS A 161 1.09 11.01 21.88
CA LYS A 161 2.26 11.38 22.67
C LYS A 161 2.12 10.88 24.10
N ASN A 162 3.20 10.29 24.64
CA ASN A 162 3.27 9.71 25.98
C ASN A 162 2.44 8.43 26.19
N LEU A 163 1.85 7.85 25.15
CA LEU A 163 1.26 6.53 25.23
C LEU A 163 2.34 5.46 25.16
N SER A 164 2.32 4.53 26.11
CA SER A 164 3.15 3.32 26.09
C SER A 164 2.23 2.13 25.93
N LEU A 165 2.47 1.34 24.89
CA LEU A 165 1.72 0.11 24.67
C LEU A 165 2.31 -1.02 25.50
N SER A 166 1.43 -1.88 26.05
CA SER A 166 1.84 -3.07 26.79
C SER A 166 2.48 -4.15 25.93
N LYS A 167 2.21 -4.11 24.61
CA LYS A 167 2.69 -5.06 23.62
C LYS A 167 3.08 -4.32 22.35
N PRO A 168 4.01 -4.85 21.52
CA PRO A 168 4.31 -4.31 20.22
C PRO A 168 3.14 -4.48 19.25
N ILE A 169 3.15 -3.68 18.18
CA ILE A 169 2.26 -3.88 17.02
C ILE A 169 3.01 -4.71 15.98
N GLU A 170 2.45 -5.86 15.63
CA GLU A 170 2.95 -6.76 14.59
C GLU A 170 2.11 -6.59 13.32
N ILE A 171 2.71 -6.11 12.23
CA ILE A 171 2.08 -6.08 10.92
C ILE A 171 2.47 -7.33 10.17
N GLN A 172 1.51 -8.23 9.96
CA GLN A 172 1.73 -9.52 9.30
C GLN A 172 1.38 -9.41 7.82
N ILE A 173 2.38 -9.37 6.96
CA ILE A 173 2.19 -9.28 5.51
C ILE A 173 2.17 -10.69 4.93
N ILE A 174 1.00 -11.09 4.41
CA ILE A 174 0.76 -12.40 3.83
C ILE A 174 0.38 -12.21 2.37
N HIS A 175 1.13 -12.84 1.47
CA HIS A 175 0.78 -12.94 0.06
C HIS A 175 0.31 -14.37 -0.22
N ASP A 176 -0.98 -14.52 -0.42
CA ASP A 176 -1.64 -15.80 -0.67
C ASP A 176 -2.49 -15.68 -1.93
N ASP A 177 -1.82 -15.78 -3.08
CA ASP A 177 -2.45 -15.78 -4.39
C ASP A 177 -1.83 -16.93 -5.21
N PRO A 178 -2.63 -17.83 -5.80
CA PRO A 178 -2.11 -18.94 -6.62
C PRO A 178 -1.52 -18.46 -7.94
N ASP A 179 -1.86 -17.26 -8.36
CA ASP A 179 -1.38 -16.66 -9.61
C ASP A 179 -0.14 -15.78 -9.38
N ILE A 180 0.54 -15.46 -10.47
CA ILE A 180 1.63 -14.48 -10.45
C ILE A 180 0.99 -13.09 -10.28
N SER A 181 1.01 -12.60 -9.05
CA SER A 181 0.38 -11.34 -8.69
C SER A 181 1.29 -10.44 -7.84
N PHE A 182 0.92 -9.19 -7.71
CA PHE A 182 1.59 -8.24 -6.83
C PHE A 182 0.59 -7.58 -5.89
N SER A 183 1.07 -7.18 -4.72
CA SER A 183 0.33 -6.38 -3.77
C SER A 183 1.16 -5.19 -3.29
N HIS A 184 0.51 -4.08 -3.07
CA HIS A 184 1.15 -2.81 -2.71
C HIS A 184 0.53 -2.23 -1.43
N PRO A 185 0.85 -2.77 -0.24
CA PRO A 185 0.34 -2.20 1.00
C PRO A 185 1.01 -0.87 1.34
N ILE A 186 0.25 0.04 1.98
CA ILE A 186 0.77 1.31 2.50
C ILE A 186 0.46 1.41 4.00
N TYR A 187 1.47 1.76 4.77
CA TYR A 187 1.37 1.98 6.21
C TYR A 187 1.90 3.36 6.57
N PHE A 188 1.13 4.10 7.37
CA PHE A 188 1.57 5.34 8.02
C PHE A 188 1.49 5.14 9.53
N ILE A 189 2.62 5.35 10.20
CA ILE A 189 2.75 5.14 11.65
C ILE A 189 3.36 6.39 12.27
#